data_b0a8e1aa4c66d74be7b94a677bf01945
#
_entry.id   b0a8e1aa4c66d74be7b94a677bf01945
#
_cell.length_a   1.000
_cell.length_b   1.000
_cell.length_c   1.000
_cell.angle_alpha   90.00
_cell.angle_beta   90.00
_cell.angle_gamma   90.00
#
_symmetry.space_group_name_H-M   'P 1'
#
loop_
_entity.id
_entity.type
_entity.pdbx_description
1 polymer ?
#
loop_
_entity_poly.entity_id
_entity_poly.type
_entity_poly.pdbx_seq_one_letter_code
_entity_poly.pdbx_strand_id
1 'polypeptide(L)'
;DFNWSSIYYCLLLAYNSNEKFTKNGEDTDMSLLSNEQINDELIELNGWVFKDDVITKTYSFDTYMDGIGFVNRLAEKAEEVNHHPDIQVGWCTISVTFTSHDKGGVTAACVGMAQATEKLSHLNKYN
;
A
#
# COMPACT_ATOMS: atom_id res chain seq x y z
N ASP A 1 -15.47 -4.53 -11.11
CA ASP A 1 -15.32 -4.13 -10.70
C ASP A 1 -14.86 -4.26 -9.56
N PHE A 2 -14.40 -4.27 -9.33
CA PHE A 2 -13.92 -4.44 -8.48
C PHE A 2 -13.85 -3.64 -7.67
N ASN A 3 -13.58 -3.67 -7.08
CA ASN A 3 -13.71 -2.90 -6.39
C ASN A 3 -12.81 -2.72 -5.37
N TRP A 4 -12.35 -1.53 -5.23
CA TRP A 4 -11.48 -1.18 -4.33
C TRP A 4 -12.01 -1.39 -2.99
N SER A 5 -13.25 -1.26 -2.89
CA SER A 5 -13.83 -1.43 -1.62
C SER A 5 -13.56 -2.79 -1.15
N SER A 6 -13.50 -3.67 -2.05
CA SER A 6 -13.32 -4.98 -1.64
C SER A 6 -11.98 -5.12 -1.07
N ILE A 7 -11.10 -4.38 -1.61
CA ILE A 7 -9.78 -4.46 -1.20
C ILE A 7 -9.72 -3.98 0.16
N TYR A 8 -10.35 -2.89 0.42
CA TYR A 8 -10.38 -2.37 1.69
C TYR A 8 -10.91 -3.34 2.58
N TYR A 9 -11.84 -3.95 2.17
CA TYR A 9 -12.41 -4.85 2.97
C TYR A 9 -11.54 -5.97 3.26
N CYS A 10 -10.84 -6.46 2.32
CA CYS A 10 -10.00 -7.51 2.55
C CYS A 10 -9.09 -7.12 3.61
N LEU A 11 -8.67 -5.92 3.51
CA LEU A 11 -7.81 -5.46 4.41
C LEU A 11 -8.42 -5.46 5.72
N LEU A 12 -9.56 -5.00 5.79
CA LEU A 12 -10.18 -4.94 7.02
C LEU A 12 -10.36 -6.28 7.55
N LEU A 13 -10.61 -7.18 6.70
CA LEU A 13 -10.85 -8.43 7.17
C LEU A 13 -9.65 -9.01 7.73
N ALA A 14 -8.61 -8.78 7.11
CA ALA A 14 -7.39 -9.31 7.51
C ALA A 14 -7.24 -8.79 8.89
N TYR A 15 -7.63 -7.60 9.08
CA TYR A 15 -7.50 -7.06 10.32
C TYR A 15 -8.39 -7.56 11.24
N ASN A 16 -9.44 -7.84 10.81
CA ASN A 16 -10.40 -8.25 11.70
C ASN A 16 -10.02 -9.43 12.44
N SER A 17 -9.21 -10.14 11.87
CA SER A 17 -8.91 -11.31 12.51
C SER A 17 -8.38 -10.81 13.80
N ASN A 18 -8.16 -9.59 13.87
CA ASN A 18 -7.60 -9.09 14.94
C ASN A 18 -8.62 -8.47 15.68
N GLU A 19 -9.53 -8.99 16.07
CA GLU A 19 -10.57 -8.41 16.64
C GLU A 19 -10.45 -7.17 17.30
N LYS A 20 -9.46 -6.84 17.85
CA LYS A 20 -9.37 -5.66 18.47
C LYS A 20 -9.71 -4.60 17.58
N PHE A 21 -9.46 -4.73 16.38
CA PHE A 21 -9.63 -3.70 15.49
C PHE A 21 -11.05 -3.46 15.37
N THR A 22 -11.82 -4.38 15.32
CA THR A 22 -13.14 -4.15 15.08
C THR A 22 -13.84 -3.82 16.28
N LYS A 23 -13.40 -4.19 17.29
CA LYS A 23 -14.06 -3.97 18.38
C LYS A 23 -14.36 -2.62 18.64
N ASN A 24 -13.61 -1.77 18.53
CA ASN A 24 -13.92 -0.51 18.88
C ASN A 24 -14.40 0.21 17.84
N GLY A 25 -14.36 -0.25 16.84
CA GLY A 25 -14.77 0.38 15.77
C GLY A 25 -14.12 1.60 15.59
N GLU A 26 -13.49 2.05 16.38
CA GLU A 26 -12.94 3.20 16.20
C GLU A 26 -11.93 3.12 15.69
N ASP A 27 -11.50 3.06 15.49
CA ASP A 27 -10.67 3.03 14.99
C ASP A 27 -9.79 2.76 14.64
N THR A 28 -9.75 2.67 14.49
CA THR A 28 -9.01 2.59 13.97
C THR A 28 -7.89 2.35 14.42
N ASP A 29 -7.48 1.61 14.44
CA ASP A 29 -6.42 1.37 14.95
C ASP A 29 -5.35 1.62 14.06
N MET A 30 -4.94 2.75 13.92
CA MET A 30 -3.86 3.04 13.07
C MET A 30 -2.61 3.14 13.86
N SER A 31 -2.44 2.31 14.83
CA SER A 31 -1.22 2.37 15.60
C SER A 31 -0.11 1.68 14.82
N LEU A 32 1.10 1.86 15.23
CA LEU A 32 2.22 1.27 14.56
C LEU A 32 2.18 -0.23 14.68
N LEU A 33 2.54 -0.91 13.63
CA LEU A 33 2.63 -2.34 13.66
C LEU A 33 4.00 -2.71 14.23
N SER A 34 4.11 -3.85 14.83
CA SER A 34 5.40 -4.29 15.35
C SER A 34 6.19 -4.83 14.16
N ASN A 35 7.46 -4.94 14.32
CA ASN A 35 8.31 -5.45 13.25
C ASN A 35 7.85 -6.84 12.86
N GLU A 36 7.42 -7.63 13.79
CA GLU A 36 6.97 -8.94 13.50
C GLU A 36 5.72 -8.90 12.67
N GLN A 37 4.78 -8.04 13.01
CA GLN A 37 3.55 -7.92 12.28
C GLN A 37 3.84 -7.44 10.86
N ILE A 38 4.76 -6.51 10.70
CA ILE A 38 5.09 -6.00 9.38
C ILE A 38 5.69 -7.13 8.55
N ASN A 39 6.60 -7.87 9.12
CA ASN A 39 7.22 -8.93 8.38
C ASN A 39 6.20 -9.99 7.96
N ASP A 40 5.25 -10.28 8.81
CA ASP A 40 4.25 -11.25 8.47
C ASP A 40 3.39 -10.76 7.31
N GLU A 41 3.07 -9.47 7.32
CA GLU A 41 2.25 -8.94 6.25
C GLU A 41 3.00 -8.94 4.93
N LEU A 42 4.29 -8.73 4.98
CA LEU A 42 5.04 -8.66 3.75
C LEU A 42 5.32 -10.02 3.12
N ILE A 43 5.04 -11.10 3.84
CA ILE A 43 5.24 -12.39 3.26
C ILE A 43 4.43 -12.52 1.99
N GLU A 44 3.24 -11.97 1.97
CA GLU A 44 2.44 -12.07 0.79
C GLU A 44 2.58 -10.90 -0.15
N LEU A 45 3.46 -9.98 0.13
CA LEU A 45 3.65 -8.84 -0.73
C LEU A 45 5.04 -8.89 -1.34
N ASN A 46 5.16 -9.68 -2.42
CA ASN A 46 6.40 -9.87 -3.05
C ASN A 46 7.09 -8.62 -3.44
N GLY A 47 8.32 -8.48 -3.10
CA GLY A 47 9.11 -7.34 -3.51
C GLY A 47 9.05 -6.14 -2.56
N TRP A 48 8.15 -6.16 -1.60
CA TRP A 48 8.10 -5.08 -0.64
C TRP A 48 9.10 -5.34 0.48
N VAL A 49 9.80 -4.31 0.85
CA VAL A 49 10.83 -4.42 1.86
C VAL A 49 10.58 -3.43 2.99
N PHE A 50 10.80 -3.85 4.22
CA PHE A 50 10.62 -2.98 5.36
C PHE A 50 12.00 -2.58 5.84
N LYS A 51 12.24 -1.28 5.91
CA LYS A 51 13.47 -0.82 6.40
C LYS A 51 13.35 0.60 6.83
N ASP A 52 13.97 1.00 7.91
CA ASP A 52 13.94 2.37 8.39
C ASP A 52 12.53 2.93 8.49
N ASP A 53 11.66 2.15 9.08
CA ASP A 53 10.30 2.58 9.34
C ASP A 53 9.43 2.85 8.11
N VAL A 54 9.81 2.32 6.99
CA VAL A 54 8.99 2.46 5.78
C VAL A 54 8.90 1.12 5.07
N ILE A 55 7.90 0.94 4.23
CA ILE A 55 7.87 -0.21 3.34
C ILE A 55 7.97 0.34 1.94
N THR A 56 8.73 -0.32 1.10
CA THR A 56 9.01 0.23 -0.21
C THR A 56 9.14 -0.87 -1.26
N LYS A 57 8.84 -0.55 -2.49
CA LYS A 57 9.03 -1.47 -3.60
C LYS A 57 9.29 -0.67 -4.86
N THR A 58 10.09 -1.22 -5.76
CA THR A 58 10.36 -0.59 -7.04
C THR A 58 9.74 -1.45 -8.13
N TYR A 59 8.96 -0.83 -9.00
CA TYR A 59 8.29 -1.50 -10.09
C TYR A 59 8.99 -1.13 -11.38
N SER A 60 9.05 -2.06 -12.31
CA SER A 60 9.66 -1.80 -13.61
C SER A 60 8.58 -1.85 -14.67
N PHE A 61 8.68 -1.01 -15.65
CA PHE A 61 7.69 -0.94 -16.71
C PHE A 61 8.38 -1.00 -18.07
N ASP A 62 7.66 -1.39 -19.09
CA ASP A 62 8.23 -1.48 -20.41
C ASP A 62 8.49 -0.10 -21.00
N THR A 63 7.71 0.87 -20.67
CA THR A 63 7.90 2.21 -21.19
C THR A 63 7.75 3.23 -20.08
N TYR A 64 8.26 4.39 -20.33
CA TYR A 64 8.18 5.46 -19.37
C TYR A 64 6.72 5.80 -19.12
N MET A 65 5.94 5.87 -20.20
CA MET A 65 4.55 6.27 -20.04
C MET A 65 3.71 5.23 -19.30
N ASP A 66 4.10 3.98 -19.38
CA ASP A 66 3.38 2.96 -18.60
C ASP A 66 3.63 3.24 -17.13
N GLY A 67 4.83 3.63 -16.77
CA GLY A 67 5.13 3.96 -15.40
C GLY A 67 4.37 5.20 -14.95
N ILE A 68 4.27 6.20 -15.83
CA ILE A 68 3.56 7.42 -15.47
C ILE A 68 2.06 7.10 -15.30
N GLY A 69 1.53 6.21 -16.13
CA GLY A 69 0.13 5.82 -15.99
C GLY A 69 -0.10 5.17 -14.63
N PHE A 70 0.85 4.35 -14.21
CA PHE A 70 0.74 3.69 -12.92
C PHE A 70 0.77 4.75 -11.81
N VAL A 71 1.64 5.75 -11.92
CA VAL A 71 1.72 6.79 -10.93
C VAL A 71 0.39 7.51 -10.83
N ASN A 72 -0.24 7.79 -11.97
CA ASN A 72 -1.52 8.48 -11.94
C ASN A 72 -2.58 7.66 -11.23
N ARG A 73 -2.63 6.36 -11.51
CA ARG A 73 -3.63 5.51 -10.87
C ARG A 73 -3.36 5.42 -9.36
N LEU A 74 -2.08 5.35 -9.01
CA LEU A 74 -1.73 5.26 -7.62
C LEU A 74 -2.09 6.55 -6.90
N ALA A 75 -1.86 7.66 -7.55
CA ALA A 75 -2.16 8.95 -6.96
C ALA A 75 -3.66 9.08 -6.69
N GLU A 76 -4.47 8.60 -7.63
CA GLU A 76 -5.90 8.68 -7.43
C GLU A 76 -6.32 7.84 -6.23
N LYS A 77 -5.72 6.67 -6.08
CA LYS A 77 -6.08 5.83 -4.97
C LYS A 77 -5.62 6.45 -3.66
N ALA A 78 -4.44 7.07 -3.67
CA ALA A 78 -3.91 7.69 -2.48
C ALA A 78 -4.82 8.82 -2.01
N GLU A 79 -5.39 9.57 -2.98
CA GLU A 79 -6.27 10.65 -2.63
C GLU A 79 -7.57 10.07 -2.08
N GLU A 80 -8.04 9.02 -2.66
CA GLU A 80 -9.27 8.41 -2.24
C GLU A 80 -9.19 7.94 -0.81
N VAL A 81 -8.11 7.33 -0.40
CA VAL A 81 -8.00 6.85 0.95
C VAL A 81 -7.24 7.78 1.88
N ASN A 82 -6.79 8.87 1.35
CA ASN A 82 -6.05 9.86 2.08
C ASN A 82 -4.80 9.27 2.75
N HIS A 83 -4.04 8.50 2.03
CA HIS A 83 -2.78 7.97 2.55
C HIS A 83 -1.81 7.99 1.39
N HIS A 84 -0.91 8.92 1.39
CA HIS A 84 -0.09 9.23 0.23
C HIS A 84 1.31 8.64 0.31
N PRO A 85 1.78 8.00 -0.73
CA PRO A 85 3.12 7.44 -0.74
C PRO A 85 4.11 8.47 -1.22
N ASP A 86 5.37 8.20 -1.01
CA ASP A 86 6.40 8.98 -1.66
C ASP A 86 6.70 8.18 -2.91
N ILE A 87 6.81 8.83 -4.03
CA ILE A 87 7.03 8.15 -5.29
C ILE A 87 8.24 8.72 -5.98
N GLN A 88 9.13 7.85 -6.43
CA GLN A 88 10.26 8.30 -7.19
C GLN A 88 10.10 7.77 -8.59
N VAL A 89 10.14 8.65 -9.56
CA VAL A 89 9.90 8.28 -10.93
C VAL A 89 11.22 8.26 -11.69
N GLY A 90 11.61 7.09 -12.17
CA GLY A 90 12.78 6.96 -13.01
C GLY A 90 12.32 6.72 -14.43
N TRP A 91 13.22 6.45 -15.33
CA TRP A 91 12.87 6.30 -16.73
C TRP A 91 11.85 5.18 -16.91
N CYS A 92 12.09 4.03 -16.48
CA CYS A 92 11.12 2.94 -16.58
C CYS A 92 10.92 2.27 -15.23
N THR A 93 11.18 2.97 -14.16
CA THR A 93 10.99 2.42 -12.84
C THR A 93 10.25 3.40 -11.96
N ILE A 94 9.47 2.87 -11.06
CA ILE A 94 8.73 3.69 -10.13
C ILE A 94 8.96 3.09 -8.76
N SER A 95 9.51 3.84 -7.84
CA SER A 95 9.70 3.35 -6.48
C SER A 95 8.63 3.97 -5.60
N VAL A 96 7.95 3.14 -4.86
CA VAL A 96 6.84 3.57 -4.03
C VAL A 96 7.18 3.29 -2.58
N THR A 97 7.00 4.25 -1.71
CA THR A 97 7.32 4.10 -0.30
C THR A 97 6.16 4.56 0.54
N PHE A 98 5.76 3.74 1.50
CA PHE A 98 4.70 4.12 2.40
C PHE A 98 5.17 4.14 3.85
N THR A 99 4.72 5.14 4.58
CA THR A 99 4.93 5.21 6.00
C THR A 99 3.81 6.11 6.53
N SER A 100 3.49 6.04 7.78
CA SER A 100 2.51 6.94 8.36
C SER A 100 3.32 8.01 9.10
N HIS A 101 3.49 9.13 8.47
CA HIS A 101 4.34 10.18 9.01
C HIS A 101 3.93 10.62 10.40
N ASP A 102 2.68 10.72 10.65
CA ASP A 102 2.22 11.18 11.94
C ASP A 102 2.44 10.13 13.03
N LYS A 103 2.70 8.89 12.65
CA LYS A 103 2.91 7.87 13.65
C LYS A 103 4.37 7.45 13.69
N GLY A 104 5.13 7.88 12.73
CA GLY A 104 6.54 7.55 12.69
C GLY A 104 6.89 6.17 12.22
N GLY A 105 6.07 5.54 11.44
CA GLY A 105 6.37 4.21 10.95
C GLY A 105 5.24 3.56 10.23
N VAL A 106 5.27 2.25 10.11
CA VAL A 106 4.32 1.51 9.31
C VAL A 106 3.09 1.14 10.09
N THR A 107 1.94 1.43 9.53
CA THR A 107 0.67 1.09 10.15
C THR A 107 -0.09 0.20 9.17
N ALA A 108 -1.26 -0.22 9.57
CA ALA A 108 -2.10 -1.05 8.73
C ALA A 108 -2.44 -0.33 7.45
N ALA A 109 -2.55 0.97 7.49
CA ALA A 109 -2.89 1.73 6.30
C ALA A 109 -1.79 1.60 5.26
N CYS A 110 -0.54 1.51 5.69
CA CYS A 110 0.57 1.36 4.77
C CYS A 110 0.51 0.01 4.08
N VAL A 111 0.21 -1.04 4.83
CA VAL A 111 0.12 -2.36 4.27
C VAL A 111 -1.04 -2.42 3.29
N GLY A 112 -2.14 -1.80 3.65
CA GLY A 112 -3.29 -1.79 2.78
C GLY A 112 -3.01 -1.10 1.48
N MET A 113 -2.27 -0.01 1.54
CA MET A 113 -1.93 0.70 0.32
C MET A 113 -0.92 -0.09 -0.49
N ALA A 114 -0.05 -0.86 0.14
CA ALA A 114 0.89 -1.69 -0.59
C ALA A 114 0.10 -2.75 -1.38
N GLN A 115 -0.95 -3.31 -0.76
CA GLN A 115 -1.76 -4.29 -1.43
C GLN A 115 -2.48 -3.65 -2.61
N ALA A 116 -3.00 -2.47 -2.43
CA ALA A 116 -3.70 -1.76 -3.50
C ALA A 116 -2.72 -1.43 -4.62
N THR A 117 -1.51 -1.06 -4.27
CA THR A 117 -0.50 -0.71 -5.25
C THR A 117 -0.16 -1.92 -6.12
N GLU A 118 -0.10 -3.10 -5.50
CA GLU A 118 0.17 -4.29 -6.28
C GLU A 118 -0.92 -4.52 -7.32
N LYS A 119 -2.15 -4.31 -6.96
CA LYS A 119 -3.20 -4.52 -7.91
C LYS A 119 -3.15 -3.49 -8.99
N LEU A 120 -2.83 -2.26 -8.67
CA LEU A 120 -2.77 -1.22 -9.67
C LEU A 120 -1.62 -1.47 -10.63
N SER A 121 -0.56 -2.09 -10.16
CA SER A 121 0.59 -2.31 -11.01
C SER A 121 0.29 -3.34 -12.09
N HIS A 122 -0.72 -4.18 -11.87
CA HIS A 122 -1.02 -5.17 -12.84
C HIS A 122 -2.02 -4.69 -13.88
N LEU A 123 -2.54 -3.50 -13.74
CA LEU A 123 -3.50 -3.03 -14.67
C LEU A 123 -2.72 -2.69 -15.85
N ASN A 124 -3.23 -2.93 -17.00
CA ASN A 124 -2.47 -2.85 -18.01
C ASN A 124 -2.17 -1.81 -18.65
N LYS A 125 -1.25 -1.86 -19.22
CA LYS A 125 -0.77 -0.88 -19.90
C LYS A 125 -1.61 -0.54 -20.97
N TYR A 126 -2.47 -1.27 -21.36
CA TYR A 126 -3.19 -0.90 -22.39
C TYR A 126 -4.28 -0.17 -22.02
N ASN A 127 -4.43 0.16 -20.94
CA ASN A 127 -5.51 0.88 -20.70
C ASN A 127 -5.25 2.01 -20.38
#